data_ca428194b6e856190bfd3b0312f50527
#
_entry.id   ca428194b6e856190bfd3b0312f50527
#
_cell.length_a   1.000
_cell.length_b   1.000
_cell.length_c   1.000
_cell.angle_alpha   90.00
_cell.angle_beta   90.00
_cell.angle_gamma   90.00
#
_symmetry.space_group_name_H-M   'P 1'
#
loop_
_entity.id
_entity.type
_entity.pdbx_description
1 polymer ?
#
loop_
_entity_poly.entity_id
_entity_poly.type
_entity_poly.pdbx_seq_one_letter_code
_entity_poly.pdbx_strand_id
1 'polypeptide(L)'
;MLVAGYAGGKKTEDHIYQEAVTAVSSGTERVQVDLVTVDIPSHGAIVDLAVIGLGGGANATYLRELLTQLKTTSNQAVLIQGGSASLNCAVISNAVKDMNLSGVHIVYSGKSARQSQIAQVIKKSGANYYFIAK
;
A
#
# COMPACT_ATOMS: atom_id res chain seq x y z
N MET A 1 -21.91 -8.98 -14.18
CA MET A 1 -21.47 -8.41 -14.56
C MET A 1 -21.07 -7.48 -15.21
N LEU A 2 -21.19 -7.08 -15.36
CA LEU A 2 -20.86 -6.37 -15.98
C LEU A 2 -19.95 -5.57 -16.17
N VAL A 3 -19.59 -5.50 -16.17
CA VAL A 3 -18.42 -4.83 -16.09
C VAL A 3 -17.74 -4.49 -17.33
N ALA A 4 -18.20 -4.96 -18.34
CA ALA A 4 -17.70 -4.66 -19.65
C ALA A 4 -17.66 -3.15 -19.91
N GLY A 5 -18.50 -2.43 -19.25
CA GLY A 5 -18.54 -0.99 -19.39
C GLY A 5 -17.32 -0.25 -18.87
N TYR A 6 -16.45 -0.98 -18.21
CA TYR A 6 -15.26 -0.37 -17.66
C TYR A 6 -14.04 -0.48 -18.51
N ALA A 7 -14.16 -1.00 -19.70
CA ALA A 7 -13.02 -1.06 -20.58
C ALA A 7 -12.41 0.34 -20.72
N GLY A 8 -11.16 0.50 -20.34
CA GLY A 8 -10.49 1.77 -20.37
C GLY A 8 -10.73 2.66 -19.16
N GLY A 9 -11.62 2.26 -18.25
CA GLY A 9 -11.90 3.03 -17.06
C GLY A 9 -10.95 2.69 -15.92
N LYS A 10 -11.02 3.48 -14.88
CA LYS A 10 -10.28 3.21 -13.66
C LYS A 10 -10.93 2.06 -12.91
N LYS A 11 -10.12 1.29 -12.21
CA LYS A 11 -10.62 0.24 -11.34
C LYS A 11 -11.35 0.86 -10.16
N THR A 12 -12.45 0.24 -9.74
CA THR A 12 -13.15 0.65 -8.53
C THR A 12 -12.35 0.20 -7.30
N GLU A 13 -12.65 0.81 -6.15
CA GLU A 13 -12.02 0.41 -4.91
C GLU A 13 -12.31 -1.06 -4.56
N ASP A 14 -13.54 -1.51 -4.81
CA ASP A 14 -13.90 -2.91 -4.58
C ASP A 14 -13.09 -3.84 -5.47
N HIS A 15 -12.87 -3.46 -6.71
CA HIS A 15 -12.09 -4.26 -7.64
C HIS A 15 -10.64 -4.36 -7.18
N ILE A 16 -10.06 -3.25 -6.76
CA ILE A 16 -8.68 -3.22 -6.25
C ILE A 16 -8.57 -4.08 -5.00
N TYR A 17 -9.53 -3.97 -4.09
CA TYR A 17 -9.55 -4.78 -2.88
C TYR A 17 -9.58 -6.27 -3.22
N GLN A 18 -10.43 -6.68 -4.15
CA GLN A 18 -10.53 -8.07 -4.56
C GLN A 18 -9.24 -8.57 -5.21
N GLU A 19 -8.61 -7.75 -6.04
CA GLU A 19 -7.32 -8.12 -6.62
C GLU A 19 -6.25 -8.26 -5.53
N ALA A 20 -6.28 -7.39 -4.53
CA ALA A 20 -5.33 -7.44 -3.41
C ALA A 20 -5.53 -8.71 -2.59
N VAL A 21 -6.78 -9.06 -2.28
CA VAL A 21 -7.09 -10.30 -1.56
C VAL A 21 -6.58 -11.50 -2.35
N THR A 22 -6.82 -11.52 -3.65
CA THR A 22 -6.38 -12.62 -4.51
C THR A 22 -4.86 -12.72 -4.52
N ALA A 23 -4.17 -11.60 -4.64
CA ALA A 23 -2.70 -11.59 -4.66
C ALA A 23 -2.11 -12.15 -3.37
N VAL A 24 -2.61 -11.70 -2.24
CA VAL A 24 -2.13 -12.17 -0.93
C VAL A 24 -2.49 -13.64 -0.73
N SER A 25 -3.70 -14.04 -1.08
CA SER A 25 -4.16 -15.42 -0.92
C SER A 25 -3.34 -16.39 -1.77
N SER A 26 -2.92 -15.96 -2.95
CA SER A 26 -2.07 -16.78 -3.82
C SER A 26 -0.68 -17.01 -3.24
N GLY A 27 -0.22 -16.06 -2.41
CA GLY A 27 1.09 -16.15 -1.77
C GLY A 27 1.07 -16.84 -0.42
N THR A 28 -0.10 -17.27 0.06
CA THR A 28 -0.25 -17.91 1.36
C THR A 28 -1.20 -19.09 1.25
N GLU A 29 -1.18 -19.96 2.25
CA GLU A 29 -2.11 -21.09 2.32
C GLU A 29 -3.43 -20.72 2.99
N ARG A 30 -3.63 -19.44 3.31
CA ARG A 30 -4.83 -18.99 3.99
C ARG A 30 -6.04 -19.02 3.08
N VAL A 31 -7.15 -19.49 3.61
CA VAL A 31 -8.43 -19.53 2.90
C VAL A 31 -9.08 -18.16 2.89
N GLN A 32 -8.92 -17.41 3.97
CA GLN A 32 -9.47 -16.06 4.09
C GLN A 32 -8.37 -15.07 4.44
N VAL A 33 -8.40 -13.93 3.75
CA VAL A 33 -7.48 -12.83 4.01
C VAL A 33 -8.30 -11.57 4.20
N ASP A 34 -8.16 -10.95 5.36
CA ASP A 34 -8.75 -9.64 5.62
C ASP A 34 -7.65 -8.59 5.46
N LEU A 35 -7.91 -7.62 4.63
CA LEU A 35 -6.98 -6.54 4.38
C LEU A 35 -7.43 -5.27 5.09
N VAL A 36 -6.52 -4.67 5.83
CA VAL A 36 -6.71 -3.31 6.30
C VAL A 36 -6.38 -2.39 5.14
N THR A 37 -7.24 -1.44 4.84
CA THR A 37 -7.02 -0.50 3.74
C THR A 37 -6.57 0.84 4.30
N VAL A 38 -5.49 1.37 3.73
CA VAL A 38 -4.94 2.67 4.08
C VAL A 38 -4.92 3.54 2.84
N ASP A 39 -5.56 4.70 2.91
CA ASP A 39 -5.51 5.70 1.85
C ASP A 39 -4.55 6.81 2.23
N ILE A 40 -3.65 7.14 1.32
CA ILE A 40 -2.74 8.27 1.50
C ILE A 40 -3.35 9.46 0.76
N PRO A 41 -3.91 10.44 1.48
CA PRO A 41 -4.60 11.54 0.81
C PRO A 41 -3.61 12.51 0.17
N SER A 42 -3.91 12.92 -1.06
CA SER A 42 -3.17 13.96 -1.77
C SER A 42 -3.96 15.27 -1.69
N HIS A 43 -3.28 16.34 -1.36
CA HIS A 43 -3.90 17.67 -1.23
C HIS A 43 -3.37 18.64 -2.28
N GLY A 44 -2.90 18.12 -3.40
CA GLY A 44 -2.33 18.92 -4.48
C GLY A 44 -0.82 19.01 -4.39
N ALA A 45 -0.19 19.38 -5.51
CA ALA A 45 1.28 19.29 -5.64
C ALA A 45 2.03 20.11 -4.62
N ILE A 46 1.56 21.32 -4.32
CA ILE A 46 2.28 22.22 -3.40
C ILE A 46 2.23 21.69 -1.97
N VAL A 47 1.04 21.29 -1.52
CA VAL A 47 0.88 20.77 -0.17
C VAL A 47 1.61 19.43 -0.02
N ASP A 48 1.52 18.57 -1.03
CA ASP A 48 2.20 17.28 -1.01
C ASP A 48 3.71 17.44 -0.93
N LEU A 49 4.29 18.42 -1.63
CA LEU A 49 5.73 18.69 -1.53
C LEU A 49 6.15 19.06 -0.12
N ALA A 50 5.32 19.85 0.59
CA ALA A 50 5.60 20.21 1.97
C ALA A 50 5.56 18.97 2.88
N VAL A 51 4.58 18.10 2.69
CA VAL A 51 4.46 16.87 3.46
C VAL A 51 5.64 15.94 3.18
N ILE A 52 6.04 15.82 1.92
CA ILE A 52 7.21 15.01 1.54
C ILE A 52 8.46 15.53 2.24
N GLY A 53 8.63 16.85 2.29
CA GLY A 53 9.77 17.47 2.98
C GLY A 53 9.80 17.18 4.48
N LEU A 54 8.65 16.84 5.06
CA LEU A 54 8.55 16.46 6.46
C LEU A 54 8.58 14.93 6.65
N GLY A 55 9.02 14.19 5.64
CA GLY A 55 9.12 12.73 5.73
C GLY A 55 7.77 12.02 5.69
N GLY A 56 6.77 12.62 5.04
CA GLY A 56 5.44 12.05 4.96
C GLY A 56 4.51 12.45 6.09
N GLY A 57 5.01 13.16 7.10
CA GLY A 57 4.20 13.74 8.17
C GLY A 57 3.40 12.72 8.96
N ALA A 58 2.19 13.11 9.37
CA ALA A 58 1.31 12.27 10.20
C ALA A 58 0.93 10.96 9.49
N ASN A 59 0.84 10.97 8.17
CA ASN A 59 0.50 9.75 7.42
C ASN A 59 1.57 8.67 7.58
N ALA A 60 2.85 9.05 7.57
CA ALA A 60 3.93 8.09 7.77
C ALA A 60 3.91 7.53 9.19
N THR A 61 3.65 8.38 10.18
CA THR A 61 3.54 7.96 11.57
C THR A 61 2.38 6.99 11.76
N TYR A 62 1.23 7.32 11.20
CA TYR A 62 0.04 6.48 11.29
C TYR A 62 0.29 5.11 10.65
N LEU A 63 0.87 5.10 9.45
CA LEU A 63 1.16 3.85 8.76
C LEU A 63 2.15 3.00 9.54
N ARG A 64 3.18 3.62 10.11
CA ARG A 64 4.17 2.91 10.92
C ARG A 64 3.52 2.25 12.14
N GLU A 65 2.64 2.97 12.82
CA GLU A 65 1.92 2.42 13.97
C GLU A 65 1.02 1.25 13.56
N LEU A 66 0.32 1.39 12.45
CA LEU A 66 -0.52 0.32 11.92
C LEU A 66 0.29 -0.92 11.60
N LEU A 67 1.42 -0.76 10.91
CA LEU A 67 2.30 -1.88 10.56
C LEU A 67 2.85 -2.55 11.82
N THR A 68 3.17 -1.77 12.84
CA THR A 68 3.63 -2.32 14.11
C THR A 68 2.55 -3.19 14.74
N GLN A 69 1.30 -2.76 14.69
CA GLN A 69 0.19 -3.56 15.21
C GLN A 69 -0.04 -4.82 14.39
N LEU A 70 0.06 -4.73 13.07
CA LEU A 70 -0.14 -5.87 12.19
C LEU A 70 0.85 -6.99 12.45
N LYS A 71 2.06 -6.67 12.90
CA LYS A 71 3.06 -7.68 13.23
C LYS A 71 2.62 -8.62 14.34
N THR A 72 1.69 -8.16 15.19
CA THR A 72 1.23 -8.93 16.34
C THR A 72 -0.07 -9.66 16.09
N THR A 73 -0.66 -9.50 14.90
CA THR A 73 -1.94 -10.13 14.56
C THR A 73 -1.72 -11.36 13.69
N SER A 74 -2.72 -12.22 13.65
CA SER A 74 -2.69 -13.39 12.78
C SER A 74 -2.95 -13.02 11.31
N ASN A 75 -3.50 -11.84 11.07
CA ASN A 75 -3.92 -11.40 9.75
C ASN A 75 -3.07 -10.20 9.34
N GLN A 76 -1.89 -10.48 8.85
CA GLN A 76 -0.83 -9.48 8.66
C GLN A 76 -0.80 -8.95 7.22
N ALA A 77 -1.93 -8.38 6.77
CA ALA A 77 -2.03 -7.88 5.42
C ALA A 77 -2.63 -6.47 5.38
N VAL A 78 -2.10 -5.63 4.51
CA VAL A 78 -2.56 -4.25 4.34
C VAL A 78 -2.55 -3.87 2.87
N LEU A 79 -3.58 -3.13 2.46
CA LEU A 79 -3.67 -2.52 1.14
C LEU A 79 -3.42 -1.02 1.30
N ILE A 80 -2.36 -0.53 0.68
CA ILE A 80 -2.01 0.89 0.70
C ILE A 80 -2.30 1.49 -0.66
N GLN A 81 -3.05 2.57 -0.70
CA GLN A 81 -3.38 3.24 -1.95
C GLN A 81 -3.31 4.76 -1.77
N GLY A 82 -3.08 5.46 -2.87
CA GLY A 82 -3.02 6.90 -2.87
C GLY A 82 -2.88 7.45 -4.28
N GLY A 83 -3.25 8.72 -4.46
CA GLY A 83 -3.28 9.35 -5.78
C GLY A 83 -1.98 9.98 -6.23
N SER A 84 -1.06 10.25 -5.32
CA SER A 84 0.22 10.88 -5.65
C SER A 84 1.36 9.88 -5.45
N ALA A 85 2.02 9.50 -6.54
CA ALA A 85 3.12 8.53 -6.48
C ALA A 85 4.27 9.04 -5.61
N SER A 86 4.62 10.32 -5.71
CA SER A 86 5.72 10.89 -4.92
C SER A 86 5.38 10.90 -3.44
N LEU A 87 4.16 11.28 -3.09
CA LEU A 87 3.72 11.29 -1.70
C LEU A 87 3.65 9.87 -1.14
N ASN A 88 3.09 8.94 -1.93
CA ASN A 88 3.00 7.54 -1.53
C ASN A 88 4.40 6.98 -1.22
N CYS A 89 5.35 7.27 -2.08
CA CYS A 89 6.72 6.81 -1.90
C CYS A 89 7.33 7.37 -0.61
N ALA A 90 7.16 8.66 -0.34
CA ALA A 90 7.69 9.29 0.86
C ALA A 90 7.05 8.71 2.13
N VAL A 91 5.74 8.57 2.14
CA VAL A 91 5.01 8.03 3.30
C VAL A 91 5.44 6.60 3.59
N ILE A 92 5.44 5.76 2.56
CA ILE A 92 5.78 4.34 2.73
C ILE A 92 7.24 4.18 3.14
N SER A 93 8.15 4.89 2.48
CA SER A 93 9.59 4.80 2.78
C SER A 93 9.89 5.16 4.23
N ASN A 94 9.25 6.21 4.74
CA ASN A 94 9.47 6.63 6.11
C ASN A 94 8.77 5.70 7.11
N ALA A 95 7.60 5.17 6.74
CA ALA A 95 6.86 4.28 7.63
C ALA A 95 7.60 2.96 7.87
N VAL A 96 8.21 2.39 6.82
CA VAL A 96 8.86 1.06 6.93
C VAL A 96 10.33 1.15 7.31
N LYS A 97 10.88 2.36 7.41
CA LYS A 97 12.30 2.54 7.70
C LYS A 97 12.70 1.85 8.99
N ASP A 98 13.73 1.02 8.90
CA ASP A 98 14.29 0.30 10.03
C ASP A 98 13.31 -0.67 10.70
N MET A 99 12.23 -1.04 10.02
CA MET A 99 11.31 -2.04 10.53
C MET A 99 11.66 -3.44 10.02
N ASN A 100 11.35 -4.43 10.82
CA ASN A 100 11.36 -5.82 10.40
C ASN A 100 9.91 -6.26 10.21
N LEU A 101 9.49 -6.41 8.97
CA LEU A 101 8.11 -6.74 8.61
C LEU A 101 7.98 -8.15 8.04
N SER A 102 8.84 -9.07 8.45
CA SER A 102 8.75 -10.46 8.03
C SER A 102 7.37 -11.02 8.35
N GLY A 103 6.75 -11.63 7.36
CA GLY A 103 5.42 -12.21 7.51
C GLY A 103 4.27 -11.24 7.23
N VAL A 104 4.56 -9.96 7.09
CA VAL A 104 3.55 -8.97 6.73
C VAL A 104 3.39 -8.92 5.22
N HIS A 105 2.16 -8.82 4.75
CA HIS A 105 1.84 -8.72 3.32
C HIS A 105 1.40 -7.29 3.03
N ILE A 106 2.11 -6.61 2.14
CA ILE A 106 1.81 -5.23 1.76
C ILE A 106 1.46 -5.18 0.28
N VAL A 107 0.23 -4.80 0.00
CA VAL A 107 -0.23 -4.56 -1.36
C VAL A 107 -0.23 -3.05 -1.58
N TYR A 108 0.46 -2.60 -2.60
CA TYR A 108 0.44 -1.19 -2.99
C TYR A 108 -0.37 -1.04 -4.28
N SER A 109 -1.32 -0.13 -4.27
CA SER A 109 -2.10 0.19 -5.45
C SER A 109 -1.95 1.67 -5.77
N GLY A 110 -1.53 1.95 -6.99
CA GLY A 110 -1.32 3.31 -7.43
C GLY A 110 -0.78 3.35 -8.85
N LYS A 111 -0.27 4.51 -9.23
CA LYS A 111 0.37 4.67 -10.53
C LYS A 111 1.70 3.92 -10.54
N SER A 112 2.11 3.46 -11.71
CA SER A 112 3.36 2.73 -11.86
C SER A 112 4.60 3.59 -11.58
N ALA A 113 4.47 4.92 -11.64
CA ALA A 113 5.56 5.81 -11.28
C ALA A 113 6.02 5.52 -9.85
N ARG A 114 7.32 5.46 -9.63
CA ARG A 114 7.95 5.17 -8.35
C ARG A 114 7.64 3.79 -7.76
N GLN A 115 6.94 2.94 -8.50
CA GLN A 115 6.61 1.59 -8.04
C GLN A 115 7.87 0.79 -7.69
N SER A 116 8.93 0.91 -8.48
CA SER A 116 10.19 0.21 -8.20
C SER A 116 10.82 0.65 -6.88
N GLN A 117 10.78 1.94 -6.59
CA GLN A 117 11.33 2.46 -5.34
C GLN A 117 10.53 1.98 -4.13
N ILE A 118 9.20 1.99 -4.26
CA ILE A 118 8.32 1.50 -3.20
C ILE A 118 8.57 0.02 -2.97
N ALA A 119 8.67 -0.76 -4.05
CA ALA A 119 8.95 -2.18 -3.96
C ALA A 119 10.26 -2.44 -3.20
N GLN A 120 11.31 -1.68 -3.51
CA GLN A 120 12.61 -1.87 -2.88
C GLN A 120 12.54 -1.63 -1.37
N VAL A 121 11.91 -0.55 -0.93
CA VAL A 121 11.87 -0.24 0.51
C VAL A 121 11.01 -1.23 1.27
N ILE A 122 9.90 -1.70 0.66
CA ILE A 122 9.05 -2.69 1.30
C ILE A 122 9.76 -4.02 1.40
N LYS A 123 10.39 -4.48 0.33
CA LYS A 123 11.12 -5.75 0.34
C LYS A 123 12.31 -5.71 1.30
N LYS A 124 12.96 -4.56 1.41
CA LYS A 124 14.07 -4.40 2.36
C LYS A 124 13.63 -4.58 3.80
N SER A 125 12.38 -4.25 4.11
CA SER A 125 11.82 -4.46 5.45
C SER A 125 11.50 -5.93 5.75
N GLY A 126 11.58 -6.80 4.76
CA GLY A 126 11.24 -8.22 4.90
C GLY A 126 9.79 -8.55 4.57
N ALA A 127 8.96 -7.56 4.28
CA ALA A 127 7.56 -7.79 3.95
C ALA A 127 7.42 -8.40 2.56
N ASN A 128 6.31 -9.10 2.36
CA ASN A 128 5.90 -9.58 1.04
C ASN A 128 5.22 -8.42 0.32
N TYR A 129 5.65 -8.15 -0.90
CA TYR A 129 5.18 -7.01 -1.66
C TYR A 129 4.37 -7.44 -2.87
N TYR A 130 3.24 -6.75 -3.08
CA TYR A 130 2.37 -6.97 -4.24
C TYR A 130 1.98 -5.61 -4.81
N PHE A 131 1.92 -5.50 -6.13
CA PHE A 131 1.53 -4.26 -6.78
C PHE A 131 0.29 -4.46 -7.64
N ILE A 132 -0.64 -3.52 -7.52
CA ILE A 132 -1.85 -3.47 -8.35
C ILE A 132 -1.89 -2.10 -9.02
N ALA A 133 -1.73 -2.09 -10.33
CA ALA A 133 -1.78 -0.83 -11.08
C ALA A 133 -3.20 -0.25 -11.07
N LYS A 134 -3.24 1.04 -10.89
CA LYS A 134 -4.51 1.78 -10.97
C LYS A 134 -4.83 2.20 -12.38
#